data_f5832c77e981e1a1f8c9a65f8739a415
#
_entry.id   f5832c77e981e1a1f8c9a65f8739a415
#
_cell.length_a   1.000
_cell.length_b   1.000
_cell.length_c   1.000
_cell.angle_alpha   90.00
_cell.angle_beta   90.00
_cell.angle_gamma   90.00
#
_symmetry.space_group_name_H-M   'P 1'
#
loop_
_entity.id
_entity.type
_entity.pdbx_description
1 polymer ?
#
loop_
_entity_poly.entity_id
_entity_poly.type
_entity_poly.pdbx_seq_one_letter_code
_entity_poly.pdbx_strand_id
1 'polypeptide(L)'
;MIMASVSAFSQAKSGLENYNYMSSGQAYSWMPVAHYQAKKGYYAELRYNYEDVKTVSFYSGKTFYTGKERQISIIPMIGISTGTFTGISAACKAEAEEGLFFFSTEFQYSKDLKNADGSFMFSWSEAGVSVFEVGFAGLAMQTTFQKGDSIIEPGLVAGFSAGRVTVPLYLFNPFDKGKWFLLGINYEFQIKKKR
;
A
#
# COMPACT_ATOMS: atom_id res chain seq x y z
N MET A 1 3.16 15.33 18.56
CA MET A 1 3.89 14.05 18.74
C MET A 1 2.93 12.95 18.30
N ILE A 2 2.91 12.66 16.98
CA ILE A 2 2.22 11.48 16.49
C ILE A 2 3.00 10.32 17.07
N MET A 3 2.51 9.77 18.18
CA MET A 3 2.86 8.42 18.54
C MET A 3 2.09 7.52 17.56
N ALA A 4 2.60 7.32 16.34
CA ALA A 4 2.56 5.98 15.79
C ALA A 4 3.24 5.17 16.88
N SER A 5 2.46 4.55 17.76
CA SER A 5 2.95 3.84 18.91
C SER A 5 3.96 2.83 18.37
N VAL A 6 5.24 3.08 18.70
CA VAL A 6 6.27 2.04 18.69
C VAL A 6 5.75 0.98 19.66
N SER A 7 4.75 0.27 19.23
CA SER A 7 4.20 -0.87 19.95
C SER A 7 5.24 -1.95 19.80
N ALA A 8 6.02 -2.06 20.87
CA ALA A 8 6.95 -3.14 21.06
C ALA A 8 6.52 -4.40 20.31
N PHE A 9 7.45 -5.09 19.67
CA PHE A 9 7.46 -6.36 18.92
C PHE A 9 6.57 -7.51 19.46
N SER A 10 5.58 -7.23 20.25
CA SER A 10 4.85 -8.20 21.06
C SER A 10 3.38 -8.37 20.67
N GLN A 11 2.82 -7.57 19.78
CA GLN A 11 1.39 -7.66 19.45
C GLN A 11 1.17 -7.95 17.96
N ALA A 12 0.20 -8.84 17.68
CA ALA A 12 -0.26 -9.03 16.31
C ALA A 12 -1.02 -7.78 15.87
N LYS A 13 -0.86 -7.38 14.63
CA LYS A 13 -1.57 -6.27 14.00
C LYS A 13 -2.44 -6.80 12.86
N SER A 14 -3.55 -6.17 12.61
CA SER A 14 -4.34 -6.39 11.40
C SER A 14 -4.92 -5.06 10.96
N GLY A 15 -5.19 -4.91 9.70
CA GLY A 15 -5.78 -3.71 9.15
C GLY A 15 -6.71 -4.02 7.99
N LEU A 16 -7.57 -3.06 7.74
CA LEU A 16 -8.41 -2.98 6.56
C LEU A 16 -8.12 -1.64 5.89
N GLU A 17 -7.83 -1.69 4.62
CA GLU A 17 -7.65 -0.52 3.78
C GLU A 17 -8.68 -0.57 2.67
N ASN A 18 -9.22 0.56 2.31
CA ASN A 18 -10.13 0.66 1.17
C ASN A 18 -9.77 1.89 0.35
N TYR A 19 -9.36 1.67 -0.87
CA TYR A 19 -9.00 2.71 -1.81
C TYR A 19 -10.11 2.89 -2.85
N ASN A 20 -10.52 4.14 -3.05
CA ASN A 20 -11.61 4.54 -3.94
C ASN A 20 -11.03 5.36 -5.09
N TYR A 21 -10.95 4.77 -6.26
CA TYR A 21 -10.46 5.40 -7.47
C TYR A 21 -11.54 6.24 -8.15
N MET A 22 -11.20 7.49 -8.46
CA MET A 22 -12.10 8.46 -9.08
C MET A 22 -11.38 9.19 -10.20
N SER A 23 -11.79 8.96 -11.44
CA SER A 23 -11.28 9.66 -12.62
C SER A 23 -12.41 10.11 -13.52
N SER A 24 -12.22 11.24 -14.23
CA SER A 24 -13.18 11.70 -15.23
C SER A 24 -13.20 10.73 -16.41
N GLY A 25 -14.38 10.20 -16.72
CA GLY A 25 -14.58 9.30 -17.87
C GLY A 25 -14.25 7.83 -17.63
N GLN A 26 -13.84 7.44 -16.42
CA GLN A 26 -13.66 6.03 -16.04
C GLN A 26 -14.68 5.58 -15.00
N ALA A 27 -15.00 4.29 -14.99
CA ALA A 27 -15.87 3.72 -13.98
C ALA A 27 -15.22 3.82 -12.60
N TYR A 28 -16.01 4.13 -11.59
CA TYR A 28 -15.59 4.06 -10.20
C TYR A 28 -15.07 2.66 -9.86
N SER A 29 -13.92 2.59 -9.21
CA SER A 29 -13.36 1.34 -8.72
C SER A 29 -13.01 1.47 -7.25
N TRP A 30 -13.25 0.42 -6.49
CA TRP A 30 -12.88 0.31 -5.10
C TRP A 30 -11.95 -0.90 -4.90
N MET A 31 -10.94 -0.74 -4.06
CA MET A 31 -9.86 -1.71 -3.86
C MET A 31 -9.68 -1.97 -2.36
N PRO A 32 -10.43 -2.93 -1.79
CA PRO A 32 -10.24 -3.31 -0.40
C PRO A 32 -9.01 -4.20 -0.25
N VAL A 33 -8.26 -3.95 0.80
CA VAL A 33 -7.10 -4.72 1.23
C VAL A 33 -7.27 -5.08 2.69
N ALA A 34 -7.11 -6.34 3.03
CA ALA A 34 -7.08 -6.82 4.41
C ALA A 34 -5.70 -7.40 4.70
N HIS A 35 -5.05 -6.98 5.77
CA HIS A 35 -3.75 -7.50 6.13
C HIS A 35 -3.68 -7.96 7.58
N TYR A 36 -2.80 -8.92 7.83
CA TYR A 36 -2.51 -9.46 9.15
C TYR A 36 -1.01 -9.67 9.32
N GLN A 37 -0.47 -9.19 10.41
CA GLN A 37 0.90 -9.42 10.83
C GLN A 37 0.93 -10.12 12.18
N ALA A 38 1.51 -11.32 12.20
CA ALA A 38 1.70 -12.09 13.42
C ALA A 38 2.87 -11.53 14.27
N LYS A 39 2.90 -11.83 15.55
CA LYS A 39 3.96 -11.42 16.49
C LYS A 39 5.38 -11.81 16.06
N LYS A 40 5.53 -12.92 15.35
CA LYS A 40 6.82 -13.40 14.82
C LYS A 40 7.20 -12.78 13.47
N GLY A 41 6.44 -11.77 13.02
CA GLY A 41 6.64 -11.07 11.76
C GLY A 41 6.05 -11.76 10.53
N TYR A 42 5.38 -12.91 10.65
CA TYR A 42 4.65 -13.47 9.50
C TYR A 42 3.57 -12.51 9.06
N TYR A 43 3.49 -12.28 7.76
CA TYR A 43 2.58 -11.34 7.13
C TYR A 43 1.69 -12.06 6.14
N ALA A 44 0.42 -11.67 6.09
CA ALA A 44 -0.53 -12.13 5.09
C ALA A 44 -1.42 -10.96 4.65
N GLU A 45 -1.77 -10.93 3.38
CA GLU A 45 -2.59 -9.87 2.80
C GLU A 45 -3.54 -10.45 1.75
N LEU A 46 -4.78 -9.98 1.78
CA LEU A 46 -5.82 -10.28 0.80
C LEU A 46 -6.23 -8.97 0.13
N ARG A 47 -6.21 -8.95 -1.20
CA ARG A 47 -6.55 -7.79 -2.04
C ARG A 47 -7.69 -8.12 -2.99
N TYR A 48 -8.49 -7.13 -3.32
CA TYR A 48 -9.47 -7.21 -4.39
C TYR A 48 -9.37 -6.00 -5.31
N ASN A 49 -9.48 -6.20 -6.61
CA ASN A 49 -9.32 -5.16 -7.65
C ASN A 49 -7.96 -4.43 -7.65
N TYR A 50 -6.93 -4.98 -7.04
CA TYR A 50 -5.65 -4.32 -6.91
C TYR A 50 -4.75 -4.57 -8.14
N GLU A 51 -4.59 -5.83 -8.56
CA GLU A 51 -3.81 -6.22 -9.73
C GLU A 51 -4.58 -5.98 -11.03
N ASP A 52 -5.88 -6.18 -11.01
CA ASP A 52 -6.82 -5.91 -12.10
C ASP A 52 -8.25 -5.97 -11.57
N VAL A 53 -9.21 -5.41 -12.31
CA VAL A 53 -10.64 -5.47 -11.97
C VAL A 53 -11.12 -6.92 -11.82
N LYS A 54 -11.99 -7.19 -10.84
CA LYS A 54 -12.52 -8.53 -10.53
C LYS A 54 -11.44 -9.58 -10.26
N THR A 55 -10.30 -9.16 -9.73
CA THR A 55 -9.19 -10.04 -9.35
C THR A 55 -9.08 -10.06 -7.83
N VAL A 56 -8.96 -11.27 -7.27
CA VAL A 56 -8.63 -11.52 -5.87
C VAL A 56 -7.21 -12.01 -5.79
N SER A 57 -6.41 -11.44 -4.89
CA SER A 57 -5.02 -11.79 -4.68
C SER A 57 -4.73 -12.07 -3.22
N PHE A 58 -3.94 -13.08 -2.98
CA PHE A 58 -3.44 -13.42 -1.64
C PHE A 58 -1.92 -13.38 -1.63
N TYR A 59 -1.36 -12.65 -0.68
CA TYR A 59 0.07 -12.55 -0.45
C TYR A 59 0.44 -13.10 0.91
N SER A 60 1.63 -13.69 1.00
CA SER A 60 2.24 -14.12 2.25
C SER A 60 3.71 -13.74 2.26
N GLY A 61 4.19 -13.30 3.41
CA GLY A 61 5.56 -12.82 3.57
C GLY A 61 6.02 -12.78 5.01
N LYS A 62 7.11 -12.06 5.21
CA LYS A 62 7.66 -11.86 6.55
C LYS A 62 8.20 -10.44 6.70
N THR A 63 7.84 -9.77 7.76
CA THR A 63 8.34 -8.45 8.13
C THR A 63 9.70 -8.58 8.82
N PHE A 64 10.65 -7.82 8.35
CA PHE A 64 11.96 -7.60 8.97
C PHE A 64 12.03 -6.15 9.41
N TYR A 65 12.54 -5.91 10.60
CA TYR A 65 12.72 -4.58 11.15
C TYR A 65 14.20 -4.31 11.37
N THR A 66 14.63 -3.07 11.14
CA THR A 66 15.98 -2.62 11.42
C THR A 66 15.98 -1.19 11.98
N GLY A 67 17.03 -0.85 12.76
CA GLY A 67 17.20 0.46 13.36
C GLY A 67 16.73 0.55 14.82
N LYS A 68 17.44 1.35 15.63
CA LYS A 68 17.05 1.68 17.01
C LYS A 68 16.30 3.02 17.07
N GLU A 69 16.70 3.97 16.24
CA GLU A 69 16.12 5.31 16.12
C GLU A 69 15.36 5.49 14.82
N ARG A 70 15.73 4.72 13.77
CA ARG A 70 15.05 4.68 12.48
C ARG A 70 14.19 3.44 12.42
N GLN A 71 12.90 3.63 12.34
CA GLN A 71 11.99 2.51 12.14
C GLN A 71 11.93 2.21 10.66
N ILE A 72 12.64 1.18 10.26
CA ILE A 72 12.59 0.67 8.90
C ILE A 72 11.97 -0.72 8.96
N SER A 73 10.92 -0.94 8.20
CA SER A 73 10.34 -2.26 7.97
C SER A 73 10.48 -2.67 6.50
N ILE A 74 10.75 -3.94 6.27
CA ILE A 74 10.82 -4.53 4.93
C ILE A 74 10.01 -5.82 4.95
N ILE A 75 9.11 -5.98 3.98
CA ILE A 75 8.18 -7.12 3.90
C ILE A 75 8.28 -7.75 2.52
N PRO A 76 9.24 -8.65 2.26
CA PRO A 76 9.21 -9.48 1.07
C PRO A 76 8.02 -10.46 1.12
N MET A 77 7.34 -10.61 -0.01
CA MET A 77 6.11 -11.39 -0.15
C MET A 77 6.10 -12.15 -1.47
N ILE A 78 5.38 -13.26 -1.47
CA ILE A 78 4.94 -13.96 -2.67
C ILE A 78 3.41 -13.98 -2.69
N GLY A 79 2.83 -13.93 -3.88
CA GLY A 79 1.38 -13.86 -4.06
C GLY A 79 0.87 -14.73 -5.18
N ILE A 80 -0.42 -15.03 -5.09
CA ILE A 80 -1.20 -15.67 -6.14
C ILE A 80 -2.45 -14.84 -6.39
N SER A 81 -2.85 -14.73 -7.64
CA SER A 81 -4.02 -13.95 -8.07
C SER A 81 -4.93 -14.80 -8.95
N THR A 82 -6.23 -14.57 -8.84
CA THR A 82 -7.25 -15.21 -9.68
C THR A 82 -8.37 -14.25 -10.00
N GLY A 83 -8.88 -14.33 -11.22
CA GLY A 83 -9.91 -13.44 -11.75
C GLY A 83 -9.61 -13.02 -13.17
N THR A 84 -9.79 -11.75 -13.49
CA THR A 84 -9.39 -11.18 -14.79
C THR A 84 -7.89 -11.35 -14.99
N PHE A 85 -7.08 -10.96 -14.02
CA PHE A 85 -5.68 -11.36 -13.93
C PHE A 85 -5.58 -12.68 -13.16
N THR A 86 -4.81 -13.65 -13.70
CA THR A 86 -4.54 -14.93 -13.02
C THR A 86 -3.04 -15.18 -13.08
N GLY A 87 -2.37 -15.12 -11.93
CA GLY A 87 -0.91 -15.12 -11.93
C GLY A 87 -0.27 -15.42 -10.58
N ILE A 88 1.06 -15.34 -10.60
CA ILE A 88 1.92 -15.40 -9.43
C ILE A 88 2.72 -14.09 -9.34
N SER A 89 2.98 -13.64 -8.11
CA SER A 89 3.66 -12.37 -7.89
C SER A 89 4.76 -12.51 -6.85
N ALA A 90 5.81 -11.70 -7.03
CA ALA A 90 6.79 -11.41 -5.99
C ALA A 90 6.69 -9.91 -5.68
N ALA A 91 6.57 -9.57 -4.41
CA ALA A 91 6.43 -8.18 -3.98
C ALA A 91 7.31 -7.89 -2.76
N CYS A 92 7.59 -6.61 -2.55
CA CYS A 92 8.31 -6.13 -1.38
C CYS A 92 7.73 -4.78 -0.97
N LYS A 93 7.25 -4.67 0.27
CA LYS A 93 6.93 -3.40 0.90
C LYS A 93 8.12 -2.94 1.75
N ALA A 94 8.40 -1.65 1.75
CA ALA A 94 9.36 -1.05 2.67
C ALA A 94 8.80 0.26 3.22
N GLU A 95 9.00 0.47 4.51
CA GLU A 95 8.57 1.68 5.21
C GLU A 95 9.72 2.20 6.06
N ALA A 96 9.85 3.51 6.15
CA ALA A 96 10.83 4.17 7.00
C ALA A 96 10.23 5.43 7.60
N GLU A 97 10.48 5.65 8.89
CA GLU A 97 10.09 6.86 9.59
C GLU A 97 11.28 7.44 10.34
N GLU A 98 11.50 8.76 10.24
CA GLU A 98 12.53 9.48 10.98
C GLU A 98 12.05 10.89 11.35
N GLY A 99 11.77 11.12 12.62
CA GLY A 99 11.24 12.39 13.11
C GLY A 99 9.87 12.71 12.53
N LEU A 100 9.79 13.73 11.69
CA LEU A 100 8.56 14.10 10.98
C LEU A 100 8.47 13.48 9.58
N PHE A 101 9.55 12.90 9.09
CA PHE A 101 9.62 12.36 7.74
C PHE A 101 9.14 10.91 7.71
N PHE A 102 8.38 10.58 6.66
CA PHE A 102 8.03 9.20 6.34
C PHE A 102 8.36 8.89 4.88
N PHE A 103 8.64 7.63 4.64
CA PHE A 103 8.79 7.05 3.30
C PHE A 103 8.12 5.68 3.31
N SER A 104 7.36 5.38 2.26
CA SER A 104 6.86 4.04 2.01
C SER A 104 7.01 3.68 0.53
N THR A 105 7.24 2.42 0.24
CA THR A 105 7.25 1.92 -1.12
C THR A 105 6.78 0.48 -1.17
N GLU A 106 6.07 0.15 -2.23
CA GLU A 106 5.77 -1.22 -2.65
C GLU A 106 6.31 -1.42 -4.05
N PHE A 107 6.99 -2.52 -4.26
CA PHE A 107 7.43 -2.99 -5.56
C PHE A 107 6.87 -4.39 -5.78
N GLN A 108 6.32 -4.65 -6.97
CA GLN A 108 5.69 -5.92 -7.33
C GLN A 108 6.05 -6.30 -8.76
N TYR A 109 6.39 -7.55 -8.97
CA TYR A 109 6.41 -8.20 -10.28
C TYR A 109 5.34 -9.27 -10.32
N SER A 110 4.46 -9.21 -11.31
CA SER A 110 3.35 -10.14 -11.51
C SER A 110 3.46 -10.82 -12.85
N LYS A 111 3.54 -12.16 -12.83
CA LYS A 111 3.58 -12.99 -14.01
C LYS A 111 2.18 -13.54 -14.29
N ASP A 112 1.61 -13.14 -15.42
CA ASP A 112 0.35 -13.69 -15.90
C ASP A 112 0.56 -15.13 -16.40
N LEU A 113 -0.27 -16.06 -15.93
CA LEU A 113 -0.22 -17.48 -16.31
C LEU A 113 -1.12 -17.81 -17.49
N LYS A 114 -2.03 -16.91 -17.87
CA LYS A 114 -2.94 -17.07 -19.01
C LYS A 114 -2.44 -16.33 -20.26
N ASN A 115 -1.80 -15.18 -20.05
CA ASN A 115 -1.32 -14.33 -21.14
C ASN A 115 0.08 -13.78 -20.78
N ALA A 116 1.11 -14.24 -21.47
CA ALA A 116 2.49 -13.79 -21.19
C ALA A 116 2.67 -12.27 -21.31
N ASP A 117 1.91 -11.62 -22.17
CA ASP A 117 1.93 -10.16 -22.38
C ASP A 117 1.19 -9.39 -21.29
N GLY A 118 0.39 -10.06 -20.47
CA GLY A 118 -0.29 -9.52 -19.30
C GLY A 118 0.59 -9.39 -18.04
N SER A 119 1.85 -9.85 -18.11
CA SER A 119 2.80 -9.72 -17.01
C SER A 119 3.23 -8.27 -16.85
N PHE A 120 3.37 -7.79 -15.60
CA PHE A 120 3.69 -6.40 -15.31
C PHE A 120 4.61 -6.24 -14.08
N MET A 121 5.29 -5.10 -14.05
CA MET A 121 5.95 -4.59 -12.85
C MET A 121 5.17 -3.37 -12.36
N PHE A 122 4.93 -3.30 -11.08
CA PHE A 122 4.25 -2.19 -10.43
C PHE A 122 5.10 -1.65 -9.29
N SER A 123 5.09 -0.35 -9.12
CA SER A 123 5.59 0.27 -7.90
C SER A 123 4.68 1.41 -7.45
N TRP A 124 4.55 1.52 -6.14
CA TRP A 124 3.92 2.63 -5.46
C TRP A 124 4.89 3.17 -4.45
N SER A 125 5.14 4.47 -4.44
CA SER A 125 6.08 5.10 -3.51
C SER A 125 5.50 6.41 -2.98
N GLU A 126 5.74 6.68 -1.71
CA GLU A 126 5.33 7.90 -1.03
C GLU A 126 6.49 8.43 -0.20
N ALA A 127 6.61 9.74 -0.15
CA ALA A 127 7.53 10.43 0.75
C ALA A 127 6.88 11.72 1.23
N GLY A 128 6.94 11.99 2.52
CA GLY A 128 6.29 13.17 3.05
C GLY A 128 6.69 13.53 4.46
N VAL A 129 5.93 14.43 5.01
CA VAL A 129 6.11 14.96 6.36
C VAL A 129 4.81 14.92 7.13
N SER A 130 4.91 14.60 8.42
CA SER A 130 3.82 14.79 9.37
C SER A 130 3.64 16.28 9.63
N VAL A 131 2.41 16.76 9.48
CA VAL A 131 2.02 18.16 9.67
C VAL A 131 1.04 18.21 10.83
N PHE A 132 1.33 19.01 11.85
CA PHE A 132 0.61 19.03 13.11
C PHE A 132 0.59 17.62 13.78
N GLU A 133 -0.34 17.39 14.71
CA GLU A 133 -0.42 16.13 15.45
C GLU A 133 -1.09 14.99 14.67
N VAL A 134 -1.87 15.30 13.67
CA VAL A 134 -2.73 14.33 12.97
C VAL A 134 -2.63 14.39 11.46
N GLY A 135 -2.11 15.46 10.89
CA GLY A 135 -2.03 15.65 9.45
C GLY A 135 -0.72 15.14 8.84
N PHE A 136 -0.75 14.87 7.56
CA PHE A 136 0.46 14.60 6.76
C PHE A 136 0.28 15.10 5.33
N ALA A 137 1.39 15.41 4.68
CA ALA A 137 1.43 15.78 3.27
C ALA A 137 2.73 15.31 2.63
N GLY A 138 2.71 15.05 1.33
CA GLY A 138 3.87 14.56 0.63
C GLY A 138 3.66 14.38 -0.86
N LEU A 139 4.59 13.63 -1.44
CA LEU A 139 4.61 13.22 -2.83
C LEU A 139 4.25 11.74 -2.90
N ALA A 140 3.57 11.35 -3.96
CA ALA A 140 3.30 9.97 -4.31
C ALA A 140 3.77 9.72 -5.75
N MET A 141 4.12 8.50 -6.06
CA MET A 141 4.42 8.08 -7.42
C MET A 141 3.94 6.65 -7.63
N GLN A 142 3.15 6.46 -8.66
CA GLN A 142 2.77 5.15 -9.15
C GLN A 142 3.46 4.88 -10.49
N THR A 143 3.96 3.67 -10.67
CA THR A 143 4.60 3.28 -11.93
C THR A 143 4.18 1.87 -12.29
N THR A 144 3.76 1.68 -13.55
CA THR A 144 3.44 0.37 -14.10
C THR A 144 4.21 0.16 -15.39
N PHE A 145 4.96 -0.92 -15.48
CA PHE A 145 5.63 -1.37 -16.68
C PHE A 145 4.99 -2.67 -17.16
N GLN A 146 4.47 -2.66 -18.38
CA GLN A 146 3.93 -3.81 -19.05
C GLN A 146 4.53 -3.90 -20.44
N LYS A 147 4.49 -5.05 -21.11
CA LYS A 147 5.07 -5.23 -22.44
C LYS A 147 4.59 -4.16 -23.41
N GLY A 148 5.53 -3.34 -23.88
CA GLY A 148 5.28 -2.28 -24.86
C GLY A 148 4.71 -0.98 -24.30
N ASP A 149 4.47 -0.89 -22.98
CA ASP A 149 3.94 0.31 -22.34
C ASP A 149 4.57 0.58 -20.99
N SER A 150 4.67 1.85 -20.64
CA SER A 150 5.10 2.30 -19.31
C SER A 150 4.28 3.51 -18.88
N ILE A 151 3.63 3.38 -17.73
CA ILE A 151 2.80 4.43 -17.16
C ILE A 151 3.51 4.91 -15.90
N ILE A 152 3.84 6.20 -15.85
CA ILE A 152 4.47 6.86 -14.69
C ILE A 152 3.53 7.99 -14.27
N GLU A 153 3.02 7.91 -13.06
CA GLU A 153 2.02 8.82 -12.53
C GLU A 153 2.55 9.49 -11.24
N PRO A 154 3.13 10.68 -11.37
CA PRO A 154 3.49 11.48 -10.21
C PRO A 154 2.23 12.02 -9.54
N GLY A 155 2.28 12.13 -8.21
CA GLY A 155 1.14 12.58 -7.44
C GLY A 155 1.51 13.36 -6.20
N LEU A 156 0.49 13.95 -5.62
CA LEU A 156 0.52 14.58 -4.31
C LEU A 156 -0.33 13.74 -3.36
N VAL A 157 0.08 13.65 -2.10
CA VAL A 157 -0.70 13.02 -1.05
C VAL A 157 -0.88 14.01 0.10
N ALA A 158 -2.08 14.05 0.66
CA ALA A 158 -2.36 14.71 1.92
C ALA A 158 -3.41 13.90 2.68
N GLY A 159 -3.39 13.95 3.99
CA GLY A 159 -4.36 13.21 4.77
C GLY A 159 -4.26 13.47 6.25
N PHE A 160 -5.01 12.69 6.99
CA PHE A 160 -4.96 12.73 8.45
C PHE A 160 -5.05 11.34 9.05
N SER A 161 -4.46 11.20 10.25
CA SER A 161 -4.52 9.99 11.07
C SER A 161 -5.07 10.34 12.44
N ALA A 162 -6.18 9.72 12.82
CA ALA A 162 -6.82 9.93 14.11
C ALA A 162 -7.08 8.57 14.79
N GLY A 163 -6.30 8.28 15.83
CA GLY A 163 -6.38 7.03 16.56
C GLY A 163 -6.00 5.83 15.70
N ARG A 164 -6.98 5.11 15.17
CA ARG A 164 -6.79 3.90 14.34
C ARG A 164 -7.18 4.10 12.89
N VAL A 165 -7.64 5.27 12.54
CA VAL A 165 -8.13 5.61 11.20
C VAL A 165 -7.12 6.53 10.55
N THR A 166 -6.73 6.20 9.32
CA THR A 166 -5.94 7.07 8.43
C THR A 166 -6.73 7.28 7.15
N VAL A 167 -6.83 8.53 6.72
CA VAL A 167 -7.56 8.91 5.51
C VAL A 167 -6.62 9.69 4.59
N PRO A 168 -5.89 9.01 3.69
CA PRO A 168 -5.11 9.64 2.64
C PRO A 168 -5.99 10.04 1.45
N LEU A 169 -5.70 11.18 0.87
CA LEU A 169 -6.20 11.63 -0.43
C LEU A 169 -5.02 11.87 -1.36
N TYR A 170 -5.04 11.22 -2.49
CA TYR A 170 -4.03 11.37 -3.54
C TYR A 170 -4.61 12.10 -4.73
N LEU A 171 -3.78 12.95 -5.34
CA LEU A 171 -4.04 13.57 -6.63
C LEU A 171 -2.89 13.20 -7.57
N PHE A 172 -3.14 12.30 -8.50
CA PHE A 172 -2.18 11.89 -9.53
C PHE A 172 -2.29 12.74 -10.77
N ASN A 173 -1.16 12.93 -11.46
CA ASN A 173 -1.02 13.74 -12.66
C ASN A 173 -1.62 15.15 -12.50
N PRO A 174 -1.29 15.91 -11.42
CA PRO A 174 -1.99 17.15 -11.04
C PRO A 174 -2.00 18.22 -12.10
N PHE A 175 -1.00 18.21 -13.00
CA PHE A 175 -0.83 19.19 -14.06
C PHE A 175 -1.33 18.71 -15.43
N ASP A 176 -1.85 17.48 -15.52
CA ASP A 176 -2.30 16.87 -16.75
C ASP A 176 -3.84 16.83 -16.87
N LYS A 177 -4.34 16.72 -18.12
CA LYS A 177 -5.77 16.50 -18.38
C LYS A 177 -6.25 15.15 -17.86
N GLY A 178 -5.35 14.18 -17.74
CA GLY A 178 -5.59 12.84 -17.21
C GLY A 178 -5.48 12.72 -15.69
N LYS A 179 -5.64 13.83 -14.95
CA LYS A 179 -5.61 13.79 -13.48
C LYS A 179 -6.72 12.93 -12.88
N TRP A 180 -6.39 12.24 -11.80
CA TRP A 180 -7.33 11.41 -11.08
C TRP A 180 -7.06 11.43 -9.57
N PHE A 181 -8.06 11.01 -8.81
CA PHE A 181 -8.02 11.03 -7.35
C PHE A 181 -8.13 9.62 -6.80
N LEU A 182 -7.47 9.38 -5.68
CA LEU A 182 -7.62 8.18 -4.89
C LEU A 182 -7.88 8.58 -3.43
N LEU A 183 -9.01 8.16 -2.90
CA LEU A 183 -9.34 8.34 -1.48
C LEU A 183 -9.14 7.00 -0.77
N GLY A 184 -8.23 6.97 0.19
CA GLY A 184 -8.03 5.85 1.10
C GLY A 184 -8.83 6.02 2.39
N ILE A 185 -9.26 4.91 2.96
CA ILE A 185 -9.77 4.82 4.34
C ILE A 185 -9.14 3.56 4.93
N ASN A 186 -8.20 3.76 5.85
CA ASN A 186 -7.42 2.70 6.44
C ASN A 186 -7.75 2.59 7.92
N TYR A 187 -7.97 1.37 8.40
CA TYR A 187 -8.27 1.10 9.80
C TYR A 187 -7.34 0.01 10.34
N GLU A 188 -6.62 0.31 11.41
CA GLU A 188 -5.73 -0.64 12.07
C GLU A 188 -6.30 -1.21 13.36
N PHE A 189 -6.23 -2.54 13.51
CA PHE A 189 -6.60 -3.25 14.71
C PHE A 189 -5.36 -3.71 15.48
N GLN A 190 -5.31 -3.45 16.76
CA GLN A 190 -4.36 -4.10 17.65
C GLN A 190 -5.04 -5.30 18.30
N ILE A 191 -4.58 -6.51 18.02
CA ILE A 191 -5.13 -7.71 18.62
C ILE A 191 -4.55 -7.86 20.02
N LYS A 192 -5.28 -7.39 21.04
CA LYS A 192 -4.93 -7.62 22.45
C LYS A 192 -5.11 -9.10 22.77
N LYS A 193 -4.09 -9.74 23.34
CA LYS A 193 -4.25 -11.08 23.91
C LYS A 193 -5.21 -10.98 25.10
N LYS A 194 -6.36 -11.67 25.06
CA LYS A 194 -7.10 -11.96 26.30
C LYS A 194 -6.14 -12.71 27.23
N ARG A 195 -5.93 -12.19 28.43
CA ARG A 195 -5.24 -12.87 29.53
C ARG A 195 -6.10 -14.03 30.00
#